data_64b5fb3efa1340a12bd4a57737b67e80
#
_entry.id   64b5fb3efa1340a12bd4a57737b67e80
#
_cell.length_a   1.000
_cell.length_b   1.000
_cell.length_c   1.000
_cell.angle_alpha   90.00
_cell.angle_beta   90.00
_cell.angle_gamma   90.00
#
_symmetry.space_group_name_H-M   'P 1'
#
loop_
_entity.id
_entity.type
_entity.pdbx_description
1 polymer ?
#
loop_
_entity_poly.entity_id
_entity_poly.type
_entity_poly.pdbx_seq_one_letter_code
_entity_poly.pdbx_strand_id
1 'polypeptide(L)'
;MNRLCLFLLTVALSVSAQAQDYPNKPVKLIVPFTPAGGTDVLSRSIAQSMMNNNPKWNIVIENKPGAGGNIGLDFAAKAPPDGYTIAMGQTANLAVNPTLYGKLPFDPVKDFEPIALVSSQPLILVVSQSSPYKTLKEFVDGAKANPGKLNMASSGNGTIGHIGGELFQRRAGIKMAHVPYKGAGPAVADLLGGSVDCFFGNTQAVGGLVTGGKLRPIATTSPKRLSNFPDVPTVAELGYPGFEAATWSGLVAPAGTPKAIIDRLNAEANKALGNPEMKAKLAEDGSTPLGGSAKDFAEFIKTENVKWGTAVREAGIKLD
;
A
#
# COMPACT_ATOMS: atom_id res chain seq x y z
N MET A 1 -27.33 -40.44 20.26
CA MET A 1 -27.11 -39.71 18.99
C MET A 1 -27.88 -38.39 18.91
N ASN A 2 -29.06 -38.22 19.45
CA ASN A 2 -29.92 -37.02 19.24
C ASN A 2 -29.45 -35.72 19.98
N ARG A 3 -28.74 -35.80 21.10
CA ARG A 3 -28.30 -34.58 21.84
C ARG A 3 -27.09 -33.87 21.22
N LEU A 4 -26.20 -34.62 20.56
CA LEU A 4 -25.04 -34.06 19.90
C LEU A 4 -25.40 -33.31 18.61
N CYS A 5 -26.36 -33.82 17.84
CA CYS A 5 -26.88 -33.17 16.65
C CYS A 5 -27.64 -31.87 16.96
N LEU A 6 -28.35 -31.81 18.10
CA LEU A 6 -29.06 -30.59 18.51
C LEU A 6 -28.09 -29.47 18.91
N PHE A 7 -26.96 -29.82 19.55
CA PHE A 7 -25.94 -28.85 19.94
C PHE A 7 -25.19 -28.27 18.73
N LEU A 8 -24.91 -29.10 17.72
CA LEU A 8 -24.29 -28.62 16.46
C LEU A 8 -25.24 -27.72 15.64
N LEU A 9 -26.54 -28.00 15.67
CA LEU A 9 -27.53 -27.17 14.97
C LEU A 9 -27.72 -25.80 15.62
N THR A 10 -27.69 -25.73 16.97
CA THR A 10 -27.79 -24.44 17.70
C THR A 10 -26.57 -23.55 17.52
N VAL A 11 -25.36 -24.11 17.43
CA VAL A 11 -24.14 -23.36 17.16
C VAL A 11 -24.12 -22.79 15.73
N ALA A 12 -24.57 -23.56 14.74
CA ALA A 12 -24.67 -23.10 13.35
C ALA A 12 -25.72 -21.97 13.17
N LEU A 13 -26.82 -22.02 13.88
CA LEU A 13 -27.86 -20.97 13.88
C LEU A 13 -27.39 -19.69 14.56
N SER A 14 -26.55 -19.78 15.59
CA SER A 14 -26.01 -18.61 16.31
C SER A 14 -25.01 -17.80 15.46
N VAL A 15 -24.21 -18.47 14.63
CA VAL A 15 -23.26 -17.80 13.72
C VAL A 15 -24.00 -17.06 12.59
N SER A 16 -25.08 -17.64 12.08
CA SER A 16 -25.90 -17.02 11.03
C SER A 16 -26.65 -15.78 11.52
N ALA A 17 -27.09 -15.75 12.78
CA ALA A 17 -27.79 -14.61 13.37
C ALA A 17 -26.86 -13.39 13.57
N GLN A 18 -25.60 -13.61 13.95
CA GLN A 18 -24.63 -12.52 14.12
C GLN A 18 -24.27 -11.83 12.80
N ALA A 19 -24.26 -12.54 11.68
CA ALA A 19 -23.98 -11.97 10.37
C ALA A 19 -25.12 -11.08 9.82
N GLN A 20 -26.36 -11.30 10.27
CA GLN A 20 -27.51 -10.48 9.85
C GLN A 20 -27.48 -9.06 10.42
N ASP A 21 -26.91 -8.86 11.60
CA ASP A 21 -26.84 -7.56 12.29
C ASP A 21 -25.50 -6.84 12.13
N TYR A 22 -24.52 -7.43 11.43
CA TYR A 22 -23.22 -6.82 11.19
C TYR A 22 -23.30 -5.75 10.07
N PRO A 23 -22.68 -4.55 10.23
CA PRO A 23 -22.12 -4.01 11.47
C PRO A 23 -23.20 -3.36 12.34
N ASN A 24 -23.09 -3.50 13.68
CA ASN A 24 -23.96 -2.84 14.67
C ASN A 24 -23.15 -1.92 15.62
N LYS A 25 -21.84 -1.81 15.41
CA LYS A 25 -20.91 -0.89 16.09
C LYS A 25 -19.85 -0.42 15.09
N PRO A 26 -19.07 0.63 15.41
CA PRO A 26 -18.00 1.11 14.52
C PRO A 26 -16.99 0.02 14.15
N VAL A 27 -16.61 -0.03 12.88
CA VAL A 27 -15.53 -0.87 12.34
C VAL A 27 -14.25 -0.05 12.34
N LYS A 28 -13.21 -0.55 13.00
CA LYS A 28 -11.90 0.07 13.03
C LYS A 28 -11.10 -0.37 11.80
N LEU A 29 -10.63 0.59 11.00
CA LEU A 29 -9.69 0.34 9.91
C LEU A 29 -8.28 0.77 10.33
N ILE A 30 -7.42 -0.21 10.56
CA ILE A 30 -6.01 0.02 10.88
C ILE A 30 -5.26 0.43 9.60
N VAL A 31 -4.63 1.60 9.67
CA VAL A 31 -3.75 2.12 8.61
C VAL A 31 -2.31 2.03 9.08
N PRO A 32 -1.46 1.20 8.45
CA PRO A 32 -0.13 0.88 8.96
C PRO A 32 0.95 1.95 8.67
N PHE A 33 0.54 3.17 8.32
CA PHE A 33 1.43 4.29 8.00
C PHE A 33 0.92 5.60 8.64
N THR A 34 1.77 6.63 8.60
CA THR A 34 1.43 7.95 9.14
C THR A 34 0.26 8.60 8.41
N PRO A 35 -0.52 9.46 9.09
CA PRO A 35 -1.55 10.27 8.44
C PRO A 35 -1.01 11.05 7.23
N ALA A 36 -1.91 11.38 6.31
CA ALA A 36 -1.66 12.12 5.06
C ALA A 36 -0.69 11.46 4.05
N GLY A 37 -0.21 10.23 4.31
CA GLY A 37 0.46 9.42 3.31
C GLY A 37 -0.53 8.75 2.35
N GLY A 38 -0.05 8.25 1.20
CA GLY A 38 -0.91 7.66 0.16
C GLY A 38 -1.84 6.55 0.68
N THR A 39 -1.36 5.68 1.59
CA THR A 39 -2.20 4.64 2.21
C THR A 39 -3.29 5.22 3.10
N ASP A 40 -3.00 6.27 3.85
CA ASP A 40 -3.99 6.93 4.71
C ASP A 40 -5.07 7.63 3.87
N VAL A 41 -4.67 8.36 2.83
CA VAL A 41 -5.60 9.01 1.88
C VAL A 41 -6.50 7.97 1.22
N LEU A 42 -5.95 6.87 0.71
CA LEU A 42 -6.72 5.77 0.13
C LEU A 42 -7.69 5.15 1.13
N SER A 43 -7.21 4.87 2.36
CA SER A 43 -8.04 4.25 3.41
C SER A 43 -9.23 5.13 3.80
N ARG A 44 -9.02 6.45 3.92
CA ARG A 44 -10.10 7.41 4.18
C ARG A 44 -11.08 7.50 3.01
N SER A 45 -10.58 7.45 1.78
CA SER A 45 -11.43 7.52 0.58
C SER A 45 -12.33 6.29 0.45
N ILE A 46 -11.79 5.07 0.61
CA ILE A 46 -12.61 3.86 0.53
C ILE A 46 -13.59 3.77 1.72
N ALA A 47 -13.17 4.12 2.94
CA ALA A 47 -14.03 4.15 4.11
C ALA A 47 -15.20 5.14 3.92
N GLN A 48 -14.92 6.36 3.45
CA GLN A 48 -15.95 7.34 3.17
C GLN A 48 -16.92 6.88 2.09
N SER A 49 -16.42 6.27 1.01
CA SER A 49 -17.26 5.73 -0.07
C SER A 49 -18.15 4.59 0.44
N MET A 50 -17.64 3.69 1.30
CA MET A 50 -18.45 2.64 1.94
C MET A 50 -19.55 3.24 2.83
N MET A 51 -19.23 4.25 3.64
CA MET A 51 -20.20 4.94 4.51
C MET A 51 -21.26 5.70 3.70
N ASN A 52 -20.87 6.35 2.62
CA ASN A 52 -21.82 7.06 1.72
C ASN A 52 -22.78 6.08 1.03
N ASN A 53 -22.29 4.90 0.66
CA ASN A 53 -23.12 3.87 0.02
C ASN A 53 -24.11 3.20 0.97
N ASN A 54 -23.79 3.15 2.26
CA ASN A 54 -24.62 2.47 3.25
C ASN A 54 -24.43 3.09 4.64
N PRO A 55 -25.41 3.86 5.15
CA PRO A 55 -25.32 4.56 6.45
C PRO A 55 -25.17 3.65 7.68
N LYS A 56 -25.35 2.34 7.54
CA LYS A 56 -25.07 1.39 8.63
C LYS A 56 -23.57 1.27 8.93
N TRP A 57 -22.71 1.61 7.96
CA TRP A 57 -21.28 1.58 8.18
C TRP A 57 -20.82 2.84 8.91
N ASN A 58 -20.06 2.61 9.96
CA ASN A 58 -19.29 3.64 10.65
C ASN A 58 -17.85 3.13 10.72
N ILE A 59 -16.97 3.66 9.86
CA ILE A 59 -15.58 3.20 9.75
C ILE A 59 -14.67 4.26 10.36
N VAL A 60 -13.93 3.86 11.40
CA VAL A 60 -13.00 4.72 12.13
C VAL A 60 -11.57 4.37 11.75
N ILE A 61 -10.82 5.35 11.27
CA ILE A 61 -9.41 5.18 10.90
C ILE A 61 -8.52 5.27 12.13
N GLU A 62 -7.64 4.28 12.30
CA GLU A 62 -6.59 4.30 13.33
C GLU A 62 -5.21 4.07 12.70
N ASN A 63 -4.34 5.08 12.72
CA ASN A 63 -2.98 4.97 12.19
C ASN A 63 -2.05 4.27 13.19
N LYS A 64 -1.36 3.20 12.75
CA LYS A 64 -0.33 2.47 13.52
C LYS A 64 0.93 2.30 12.67
N PRO A 65 1.74 3.36 12.54
CA PRO A 65 2.90 3.36 11.66
C PRO A 65 4.12 2.64 12.27
N GLY A 66 5.02 2.18 11.40
CA GLY A 66 6.34 1.69 11.77
C GLY A 66 6.70 0.33 11.16
N ALA A 67 8.00 0.06 11.06
CA ALA A 67 8.58 -1.17 10.49
C ALA A 67 8.00 -1.54 9.11
N GLY A 68 7.90 -0.57 8.17
CA GLY A 68 7.32 -0.81 6.84
C GLY A 68 5.84 -1.24 6.87
N GLY A 69 5.11 -0.87 7.93
CA GLY A 69 3.70 -1.21 8.14
C GLY A 69 3.48 -2.50 8.94
N ASN A 70 4.55 -3.20 9.35
CA ASN A 70 4.43 -4.46 10.08
C ASN A 70 3.78 -4.27 11.46
N ILE A 71 4.01 -3.12 12.15
CA ILE A 71 3.41 -2.85 13.46
C ILE A 71 1.88 -2.79 13.36
N GLY A 72 1.35 -2.12 12.35
CA GLY A 72 -0.10 -2.01 12.14
C GLY A 72 -0.73 -3.35 11.79
N LEU A 73 -0.07 -4.15 10.94
CA LEU A 73 -0.56 -5.47 10.55
C LEU A 73 -0.49 -6.47 11.72
N ASP A 74 0.59 -6.46 12.51
CA ASP A 74 0.70 -7.29 13.72
C ASP A 74 -0.43 -6.99 14.72
N PHE A 75 -0.72 -5.70 14.93
CA PHE A 75 -1.86 -5.30 15.76
C PHE A 75 -3.19 -5.84 15.22
N ALA A 76 -3.40 -5.76 13.91
CA ALA A 76 -4.63 -6.25 13.28
C ALA A 76 -4.71 -7.78 13.35
N ALA A 77 -3.63 -8.51 13.07
CA ALA A 77 -3.60 -9.98 13.12
C ALA A 77 -3.99 -10.56 14.48
N LYS A 78 -3.68 -9.82 15.56
CA LYS A 78 -3.99 -10.22 16.96
C LYS A 78 -5.36 -9.73 17.46
N ALA A 79 -6.10 -8.99 16.64
CA ALA A 79 -7.43 -8.52 17.02
C ALA A 79 -8.46 -9.67 17.00
N PRO A 80 -9.59 -9.53 17.72
CA PRO A 80 -10.67 -10.49 17.64
C PRO A 80 -11.18 -10.68 16.20
N PRO A 81 -11.41 -11.92 15.74
CA PRO A 81 -11.87 -12.20 14.37
C PRO A 81 -13.40 -11.99 14.23
N ASP A 82 -13.89 -10.86 14.68
CA ASP A 82 -15.31 -10.49 14.69
C ASP A 82 -15.71 -9.50 13.59
N GLY A 83 -14.73 -9.11 12.74
CA GLY A 83 -14.91 -8.17 11.64
C GLY A 83 -14.92 -6.69 12.04
N TYR A 84 -14.78 -6.35 13.33
CA TYR A 84 -14.77 -4.97 13.79
C TYR A 84 -13.37 -4.35 13.87
N THR A 85 -12.34 -5.13 13.58
CA THR A 85 -11.00 -4.63 13.29
C THR A 85 -10.55 -5.19 11.95
N ILE A 86 -10.34 -4.32 10.97
CA ILE A 86 -9.81 -4.65 9.66
C ILE A 86 -8.56 -3.81 9.42
N ALA A 87 -7.75 -4.13 8.44
CA ALA A 87 -6.54 -3.38 8.12
C ALA A 87 -6.39 -3.13 6.64
N MET A 88 -5.70 -2.04 6.29
CA MET A 88 -5.21 -1.78 4.95
C MET A 88 -3.83 -2.41 4.79
N GLY A 89 -3.78 -3.61 4.22
CA GLY A 89 -2.54 -4.25 3.82
C GLY A 89 -1.98 -3.70 2.52
N GLN A 90 -0.67 -3.88 2.31
CA GLN A 90 0.04 -3.40 1.12
C GLN A 90 1.06 -4.41 0.62
N THR A 91 1.57 -4.18 -0.59
CA THR A 91 2.74 -4.89 -1.16
C THR A 91 3.86 -5.06 -0.15
N ALA A 92 4.17 -4.00 0.63
CA ALA A 92 5.24 -4.02 1.64
C ALA A 92 5.04 -5.15 2.66
N ASN A 93 3.98 -5.04 3.46
CA ASN A 93 3.76 -5.88 4.65
C ASN A 93 3.10 -7.24 4.34
N LEU A 94 2.42 -7.35 3.20
CA LEU A 94 1.80 -8.61 2.77
C LEU A 94 2.64 -9.43 1.77
N ALA A 95 3.68 -8.84 1.13
CA ALA A 95 4.44 -9.55 0.10
C ALA A 95 5.96 -9.39 0.18
N VAL A 96 6.50 -8.20 0.44
CA VAL A 96 7.95 -7.94 0.48
C VAL A 96 8.57 -8.35 1.81
N ASN A 97 7.97 -7.88 2.90
CA ASN A 97 8.55 -7.96 4.24
C ASN A 97 8.73 -9.39 4.78
N PRO A 98 7.92 -10.39 4.42
CA PRO A 98 8.20 -11.78 4.80
C PRO A 98 9.60 -12.26 4.41
N THR A 99 10.11 -11.82 3.26
CA THR A 99 11.48 -12.14 2.82
C THR A 99 12.51 -11.15 3.37
N LEU A 100 12.21 -9.86 3.34
CA LEU A 100 13.16 -8.81 3.71
C LEU A 100 13.51 -8.80 5.20
N TYR A 101 12.53 -9.01 6.08
CA TYR A 101 12.74 -9.00 7.53
C TYR A 101 13.16 -10.38 8.09
N GLY A 102 13.05 -11.43 7.29
CA GLY A 102 13.37 -12.80 7.70
C GLY A 102 12.41 -13.39 8.74
N LYS A 103 12.03 -12.62 9.76
CA LYS A 103 11.06 -13.02 10.79
C LYS A 103 10.08 -11.88 11.05
N LEU A 104 8.81 -12.11 10.76
CA LEU A 104 7.71 -11.22 11.11
C LEU A 104 6.95 -11.76 12.33
N PRO A 105 6.26 -10.88 13.09
CA PRO A 105 5.38 -11.29 14.19
C PRO A 105 4.02 -11.85 13.71
N PHE A 106 3.79 -11.91 12.41
CA PHE A 106 2.60 -12.45 11.74
C PHE A 106 2.99 -13.13 10.41
N ASP A 107 2.12 -14.02 9.93
CA ASP A 107 2.20 -14.64 8.60
C ASP A 107 1.13 -13.99 7.70
N PRO A 108 1.52 -13.30 6.60
CA PRO A 108 0.56 -12.57 5.75
C PRO A 108 -0.46 -13.47 5.04
N VAL A 109 -0.21 -14.76 4.96
CA VAL A 109 -1.11 -15.74 4.30
C VAL A 109 -2.00 -16.47 5.30
N LYS A 110 -1.50 -16.69 6.54
CA LYS A 110 -2.22 -17.51 7.54
C LYS A 110 -2.97 -16.68 8.56
N ASP A 111 -2.48 -15.48 8.89
CA ASP A 111 -3.01 -14.69 10.00
C ASP A 111 -4.06 -13.67 9.55
N PHE A 112 -4.42 -13.68 8.26
CA PHE A 112 -5.42 -12.81 7.70
C PHE A 112 -6.42 -13.53 6.80
N GLU A 113 -7.68 -13.04 6.83
CA GLU A 113 -8.70 -13.27 5.82
C GLU A 113 -8.69 -12.08 4.85
N PRO A 114 -8.32 -12.25 3.58
CA PRO A 114 -8.43 -11.20 2.57
C PRO A 114 -9.89 -10.79 2.36
N ILE A 115 -10.12 -9.46 2.23
CA ILE A 115 -11.46 -8.91 2.00
C ILE A 115 -11.57 -8.50 0.52
N ALA A 116 -10.78 -7.52 0.09
CA ALA A 116 -10.80 -7.01 -1.28
C ALA A 116 -9.47 -6.35 -1.63
N LEU A 117 -8.99 -6.56 -2.85
CA LEU A 117 -7.91 -5.79 -3.42
C LEU A 117 -8.47 -4.41 -3.82
N VAL A 118 -7.88 -3.33 -3.27
CA VAL A 118 -8.47 -1.99 -3.40
C VAL A 118 -7.94 -1.28 -4.64
N SER A 119 -6.63 -1.09 -4.73
CA SER A 119 -6.03 -0.39 -5.86
C SER A 119 -4.55 -0.73 -6.07
N SER A 120 -4.05 -0.41 -7.27
CA SER A 120 -2.64 -0.35 -7.60
C SER A 120 -2.23 1.10 -7.83
N GLN A 121 -1.07 1.50 -7.34
CA GLN A 121 -0.55 2.86 -7.35
C GLN A 121 0.91 2.85 -7.79
N PRO A 122 1.24 3.45 -8.92
CA PRO A 122 2.63 3.67 -9.30
C PRO A 122 3.29 4.71 -8.39
N LEU A 123 4.59 4.81 -8.49
CA LEU A 123 5.37 5.82 -7.79
C LEU A 123 5.82 6.90 -8.78
N ILE A 124 6.09 8.08 -8.26
CA ILE A 124 6.83 9.13 -8.95
C ILE A 124 8.14 9.35 -8.21
N LEU A 125 9.26 9.30 -8.93
CA LEU A 125 10.53 9.82 -8.44
C LEU A 125 10.41 11.34 -8.44
N VAL A 126 10.47 11.94 -7.27
CA VAL A 126 10.41 13.37 -7.07
C VAL A 126 11.65 13.89 -6.37
N VAL A 127 12.01 15.14 -6.68
CA VAL A 127 13.04 15.91 -6.00
C VAL A 127 12.46 17.24 -5.53
N SER A 128 13.14 17.94 -4.64
CA SER A 128 12.78 19.34 -4.29
C SER A 128 12.85 20.24 -5.53
N GLN A 129 12.02 21.28 -5.58
CA GLN A 129 12.06 22.25 -6.67
C GLN A 129 13.40 22.98 -6.78
N SER A 130 14.13 23.10 -5.66
CA SER A 130 15.49 23.67 -5.62
C SER A 130 16.59 22.69 -6.05
N SER A 131 16.28 21.41 -6.28
CA SER A 131 17.25 20.41 -6.71
C SER A 131 17.94 20.82 -8.01
N PRO A 132 19.26 20.58 -8.16
CA PRO A 132 19.95 20.82 -9.41
C PRO A 132 19.50 19.89 -10.53
N TYR A 133 18.88 18.75 -10.20
CA TYR A 133 18.46 17.73 -11.17
C TYR A 133 17.06 18.04 -11.71
N LYS A 134 16.96 18.19 -13.03
CA LYS A 134 15.70 18.48 -13.74
C LYS A 134 15.19 17.28 -14.54
N THR A 135 16.09 16.36 -14.86
CA THR A 135 15.81 15.17 -15.68
C THR A 135 16.37 13.91 -15.02
N LEU A 136 15.86 12.72 -15.41
CA LEU A 136 16.40 11.45 -14.92
C LEU A 136 17.85 11.27 -15.32
N LYS A 137 18.24 11.75 -16.51
CA LYS A 137 19.63 11.69 -16.94
C LYS A 137 20.56 12.49 -16.02
N GLU A 138 20.21 13.75 -15.73
CA GLU A 138 21.00 14.60 -14.82
C GLU A 138 21.06 13.99 -13.42
N PHE A 139 19.95 13.43 -12.93
CA PHE A 139 19.89 12.74 -11.63
C PHE A 139 20.84 11.53 -11.59
N VAL A 140 20.78 10.68 -12.62
CA VAL A 140 21.64 9.50 -12.72
C VAL A 140 23.12 9.89 -12.87
N ASP A 141 23.44 10.89 -13.70
CA ASP A 141 24.81 11.37 -13.89
C ASP A 141 25.37 11.95 -12.59
N GLY A 142 24.58 12.73 -11.86
CA GLY A 142 24.94 13.27 -10.55
C GLY A 142 25.19 12.18 -9.51
N ALA A 143 24.34 11.15 -9.47
CA ALA A 143 24.52 10.02 -8.58
C ALA A 143 25.76 9.17 -8.92
N LYS A 144 26.08 9.01 -10.23
CA LYS A 144 27.30 8.34 -10.68
C LYS A 144 28.57 9.11 -10.32
N ALA A 145 28.53 10.44 -10.44
CA ALA A 145 29.64 11.29 -10.09
C ALA A 145 29.94 11.31 -8.57
N ASN A 146 28.92 11.05 -7.75
CA ASN A 146 28.98 11.10 -6.29
C ASN A 146 28.33 9.86 -5.65
N PRO A 147 28.93 8.66 -5.79
CA PRO A 147 28.32 7.43 -5.28
C PRO A 147 28.06 7.47 -3.77
N GLY A 148 26.82 7.18 -3.36
CA GLY A 148 26.40 7.13 -1.97
C GLY A 148 26.21 8.50 -1.29
N LYS A 149 26.30 9.61 -2.02
CA LYS A 149 26.10 10.96 -1.46
C LYS A 149 24.64 11.42 -1.51
N LEU A 150 23.86 10.93 -2.48
CA LEU A 150 22.44 11.27 -2.54
C LEU A 150 21.66 10.43 -1.52
N ASN A 151 20.80 11.08 -0.76
CA ASN A 151 19.92 10.47 0.22
C ASN A 151 18.55 10.20 -0.42
N MET A 152 18.21 8.91 -0.55
CA MET A 152 16.92 8.47 -1.06
C MET A 152 15.96 8.20 0.10
N ALA A 153 14.96 9.03 0.26
CA ALA A 153 13.89 8.79 1.25
C ALA A 153 12.94 7.68 0.80
N SER A 154 12.39 6.95 1.76
CA SER A 154 11.25 6.05 1.56
C SER A 154 10.24 6.15 2.70
N SER A 155 9.02 5.64 2.47
CA SER A 155 8.00 5.54 3.53
C SER A 155 8.31 4.46 4.57
N GLY A 156 9.49 3.83 4.49
CA GLY A 156 10.00 2.83 5.43
C GLY A 156 10.59 1.63 4.71
N ASN A 157 11.37 0.86 5.47
CA ASN A 157 11.99 -0.39 5.01
C ASN A 157 10.95 -1.36 4.43
N GLY A 158 11.22 -1.93 3.26
CA GLY A 158 10.35 -2.88 2.57
C GLY A 158 9.20 -2.25 1.80
N THR A 159 8.95 -0.94 1.90
CA THR A 159 7.98 -0.26 1.02
C THR A 159 8.46 -0.29 -0.44
N ILE A 160 7.53 -0.18 -1.39
CA ILE A 160 7.91 -0.16 -2.81
C ILE A 160 8.77 1.05 -3.16
N GLY A 161 8.65 2.16 -2.41
CA GLY A 161 9.59 3.28 -2.53
C GLY A 161 11.04 2.89 -2.20
N HIS A 162 11.25 2.04 -1.19
CA HIS A 162 12.56 1.46 -0.88
C HIS A 162 12.98 0.44 -1.95
N ILE A 163 12.21 -0.64 -2.12
CA ILE A 163 12.59 -1.77 -2.99
C ILE A 163 12.69 -1.33 -4.45
N GLY A 164 11.74 -0.53 -4.94
CA GLY A 164 11.78 0.04 -6.30
C GLY A 164 12.97 0.98 -6.50
N GLY A 165 13.29 1.78 -5.48
CA GLY A 165 14.49 2.62 -5.48
C GLY A 165 15.79 1.81 -5.55
N GLU A 166 15.90 0.72 -4.78
CA GLU A 166 17.04 -0.19 -4.83
C GLU A 166 17.17 -0.91 -6.19
N LEU A 167 16.05 -1.38 -6.74
CA LEU A 167 16.03 -1.97 -8.09
C LEU A 167 16.42 -0.96 -9.16
N PHE A 168 15.97 0.30 -9.02
CA PHE A 168 16.37 1.38 -9.92
C PHE A 168 17.87 1.66 -9.83
N GLN A 169 18.44 1.77 -8.61
CA GLN A 169 19.86 1.98 -8.40
C GLN A 169 20.71 0.92 -9.13
N ARG A 170 20.33 -0.35 -8.99
CA ARG A 170 21.01 -1.46 -9.68
C ARG A 170 20.91 -1.34 -11.20
N ARG A 171 19.70 -1.04 -11.70
CA ARG A 171 19.46 -0.91 -13.14
C ARG A 171 20.21 0.27 -13.76
N ALA A 172 20.32 1.37 -13.01
CA ALA A 172 21.01 2.59 -13.43
C ALA A 172 22.53 2.57 -13.16
N GLY A 173 23.02 1.60 -12.39
CA GLY A 173 24.42 1.53 -11.98
C GLY A 173 24.82 2.70 -11.10
N ILE A 174 23.96 3.11 -10.16
CA ILE A 174 24.18 4.21 -9.20
C ILE A 174 24.12 3.68 -7.76
N LYS A 175 24.58 4.52 -6.82
CA LYS A 175 24.48 4.23 -5.39
C LYS A 175 23.97 5.47 -4.66
N MET A 176 22.90 5.30 -3.87
CA MET A 176 22.32 6.30 -2.98
C MET A 176 22.29 5.76 -1.55
N ALA A 177 22.27 6.62 -0.55
CA ALA A 177 22.02 6.25 0.84
C ALA A 177 20.52 6.20 1.07
N HIS A 178 20.00 5.08 1.58
CA HIS A 178 18.58 4.95 1.91
C HIS A 178 18.27 5.54 3.28
N VAL A 179 17.21 6.36 3.35
CA VAL A 179 16.72 6.99 4.59
C VAL A 179 15.26 6.58 4.81
N PRO A 180 14.99 5.59 5.68
CA PRO A 180 13.63 5.10 5.93
C PRO A 180 12.87 5.99 6.91
N TYR A 181 11.61 6.30 6.58
CA TYR A 181 10.65 7.02 7.43
C TYR A 181 9.50 6.10 7.88
N LYS A 182 8.64 6.57 8.79
CA LYS A 182 7.44 5.81 9.23
C LYS A 182 6.22 6.02 8.33
N GLY A 183 6.42 6.65 7.15
CA GLY A 183 5.39 6.96 6.16
C GLY A 183 5.82 8.10 5.24
N ALA A 184 5.00 8.45 4.25
CA ALA A 184 5.33 9.47 3.26
C ALA A 184 5.36 10.90 3.86
N GLY A 185 4.51 11.22 4.84
CA GLY A 185 4.42 12.57 5.41
C GLY A 185 5.76 13.13 5.88
N PRO A 186 6.46 12.50 6.84
CA PRO A 186 7.77 12.95 7.29
C PRO A 186 8.84 12.90 6.19
N ALA A 187 8.81 11.92 5.28
CA ALA A 187 9.75 11.84 4.15
C ALA A 187 9.61 13.05 3.20
N VAL A 188 8.36 13.45 2.91
CA VAL A 188 8.07 14.63 2.08
C VAL A 188 8.48 15.93 2.77
N ALA A 189 8.26 16.04 4.09
CA ALA A 189 8.69 17.21 4.85
C ALA A 189 10.22 17.42 4.76
N ASP A 190 10.99 16.35 4.94
CA ASP A 190 12.44 16.38 4.85
C ASP A 190 12.94 16.60 3.41
N LEU A 191 12.23 16.10 2.40
CA LEU A 191 12.52 16.39 0.99
C LEU A 191 12.32 17.87 0.66
N LEU A 192 11.24 18.46 1.14
CA LEU A 192 10.97 19.90 0.98
C LEU A 192 12.00 20.75 1.74
N GLY A 193 12.45 20.28 2.89
CA GLY A 193 13.49 20.92 3.72
C GLY A 193 14.92 20.72 3.20
N GLY A 194 15.14 19.83 2.22
CA GLY A 194 16.46 19.55 1.66
C GLY A 194 17.31 18.59 2.51
N SER A 195 16.74 17.93 3.52
CA SER A 195 17.45 16.91 4.34
C SER A 195 17.69 15.60 3.56
N VAL A 196 16.88 15.35 2.54
CA VAL A 196 17.03 14.24 1.60
C VAL A 196 16.89 14.75 0.17
N ASP A 197 17.46 14.02 -0.81
CA ASP A 197 17.61 14.49 -2.18
C ASP A 197 16.47 14.04 -3.09
N CYS A 198 15.91 12.86 -2.84
CA CYS A 198 14.84 12.30 -3.66
C CYS A 198 13.91 11.38 -2.87
N PHE A 199 12.74 11.15 -3.43
CA PHE A 199 11.73 10.26 -2.87
C PHE A 199 10.95 9.54 -3.99
N PHE A 200 10.84 8.22 -3.89
CA PHE A 200 9.91 7.43 -4.70
C PHE A 200 8.57 7.38 -3.98
N GLY A 201 7.70 8.33 -4.25
CA GLY A 201 6.41 8.51 -3.55
C GLY A 201 5.22 8.07 -4.38
N ASN A 202 4.18 7.55 -3.71
CA ASN A 202 2.88 7.35 -4.34
C ASN A 202 2.30 8.69 -4.80
N THR A 203 1.62 8.71 -5.93
CA THR A 203 0.98 9.90 -6.48
C THR A 203 0.06 10.62 -5.49
N GLN A 204 -0.66 9.87 -4.67
CA GLN A 204 -1.52 10.41 -3.60
C GLN A 204 -0.75 11.22 -2.54
N ALA A 205 0.51 10.88 -2.28
CA ALA A 205 1.34 11.59 -1.30
C ALA A 205 2.05 12.80 -1.89
N VAL A 206 2.40 12.78 -3.18
CA VAL A 206 3.25 13.81 -3.79
C VAL A 206 2.53 14.61 -4.89
N GLY A 207 1.43 14.11 -5.46
CA GLY A 207 0.78 14.69 -6.63
C GLY A 207 0.36 16.15 -6.46
N GLY A 208 -0.28 16.48 -5.34
CA GLY A 208 -0.66 17.86 -5.04
C GLY A 208 0.54 18.81 -4.89
N LEU A 209 1.68 18.31 -4.40
CA LEU A 209 2.91 19.09 -4.30
C LEU A 209 3.62 19.25 -5.64
N VAL A 210 3.49 18.27 -6.53
CA VAL A 210 3.97 18.36 -7.92
C VAL A 210 3.13 19.39 -8.68
N THR A 211 1.81 19.27 -8.64
CA THR A 211 0.89 20.24 -9.30
C THR A 211 1.05 21.65 -8.74
N GLY A 212 1.30 21.77 -7.43
CA GLY A 212 1.56 23.04 -6.76
C GLY A 212 2.99 23.58 -6.95
N GLY A 213 3.86 22.93 -7.76
CA GLY A 213 5.21 23.36 -8.06
C GLY A 213 6.18 23.34 -6.87
N LYS A 214 5.88 22.59 -5.81
CA LYS A 214 6.72 22.43 -4.63
C LYS A 214 7.74 21.30 -4.81
N LEU A 215 7.36 20.25 -5.53
CA LEU A 215 8.21 19.14 -5.91
C LEU A 215 8.31 19.07 -7.44
N ARG A 216 9.49 18.65 -7.92
CA ARG A 216 9.70 18.37 -9.34
C ARG A 216 9.60 16.86 -9.58
N PRO A 217 8.68 16.42 -10.45
CA PRO A 217 8.63 15.04 -10.88
C PRO A 217 9.76 14.78 -11.88
N ILE A 218 10.48 13.68 -11.71
CA ILE A 218 11.57 13.26 -12.61
C ILE A 218 11.11 12.15 -13.55
N ALA A 219 10.45 11.13 -13.02
CA ALA A 219 9.90 10.02 -13.79
C ALA A 219 8.85 9.27 -12.98
N THR A 220 7.91 8.61 -13.68
CA THR A 220 6.97 7.67 -13.06
C THR A 220 7.43 6.23 -13.25
N THR A 221 7.10 5.37 -12.28
CA THR A 221 7.43 3.93 -12.31
C THR A 221 6.35 3.07 -12.95
N SER A 222 5.31 3.67 -13.51
CA SER A 222 4.25 2.98 -14.26
C SER A 222 4.75 2.53 -15.65
N PRO A 223 4.12 1.51 -16.25
CA PRO A 223 4.48 1.05 -17.61
C PRO A 223 4.09 2.05 -18.71
N LYS A 224 3.16 2.96 -18.38
CA LYS A 224 2.72 4.05 -19.26
C LYS A 224 2.64 5.34 -18.44
N ARG A 225 2.76 6.50 -19.12
CA ARG A 225 2.57 7.80 -18.47
C ARG A 225 1.21 7.89 -17.79
N LEU A 226 1.18 8.56 -16.66
CA LEU A 226 -0.05 8.78 -15.91
C LEU A 226 -0.90 9.85 -16.58
N SER A 227 -2.21 9.64 -16.65
CA SER A 227 -3.15 10.58 -17.28
C SER A 227 -3.17 11.95 -16.60
N ASN A 228 -2.94 11.98 -15.29
CA ASN A 228 -2.87 13.20 -14.49
C ASN A 228 -1.47 13.88 -14.51
N PHE A 229 -0.45 13.19 -15.06
CA PHE A 229 0.91 13.69 -15.24
C PHE A 229 1.45 13.32 -16.63
N PRO A 230 0.78 13.75 -17.73
CA PRO A 230 1.10 13.31 -19.09
C PRO A 230 2.50 13.75 -19.55
N ASP A 231 3.01 14.82 -18.98
CA ASP A 231 4.35 15.34 -19.29
C ASP A 231 5.48 14.64 -18.52
N VAL A 232 5.14 13.84 -17.50
CA VAL A 232 6.12 13.09 -16.73
C VAL A 232 6.41 11.77 -17.43
N PRO A 233 7.63 11.56 -17.95
CA PRO A 233 7.98 10.32 -18.65
C PRO A 233 8.07 9.16 -17.68
N THR A 234 7.97 7.93 -18.20
CA THR A 234 8.22 6.73 -17.40
C THR A 234 9.72 6.43 -17.31
N VAL A 235 10.14 5.76 -16.24
CA VAL A 235 11.51 5.25 -16.12
C VAL A 235 11.85 4.35 -17.30
N ALA A 236 10.88 3.56 -17.79
CA ALA A 236 11.05 2.69 -18.96
C ALA A 236 11.34 3.47 -20.26
N GLU A 237 10.62 4.58 -20.52
CA GLU A 237 10.85 5.48 -21.65
C GLU A 237 12.24 6.14 -21.62
N LEU A 238 12.77 6.34 -20.42
CA LEU A 238 14.04 7.05 -20.21
C LEU A 238 15.30 6.14 -20.22
N GLY A 239 15.19 4.95 -20.84
CA GLY A 239 16.32 4.07 -21.07
C GLY A 239 16.39 2.86 -20.14
N TYR A 240 15.35 2.57 -19.36
CA TYR A 240 15.27 1.41 -18.48
C TYR A 240 14.07 0.52 -18.86
N PRO A 241 14.06 -0.11 -20.05
CA PRO A 241 12.90 -0.82 -20.56
C PRO A 241 12.44 -1.92 -19.61
N GLY A 242 11.13 -2.05 -19.41
CA GLY A 242 10.53 -3.02 -18.49
C GLY A 242 10.66 -2.69 -17.00
N PHE A 243 11.18 -1.49 -16.64
CA PHE A 243 11.13 -1.06 -15.25
C PHE A 243 9.71 -0.69 -14.86
N GLU A 244 9.23 -1.35 -13.81
CA GLU A 244 7.92 -1.10 -13.22
C GLU A 244 7.98 -1.32 -11.71
N ALA A 245 7.38 -0.41 -10.95
CA ALA A 245 7.18 -0.55 -9.53
C ALA A 245 5.86 0.11 -9.12
N ALA A 246 4.98 -0.68 -8.50
CA ALA A 246 3.68 -0.20 -8.04
C ALA A 246 3.37 -0.78 -6.66
N THR A 247 2.78 0.06 -5.81
CA THR A 247 2.20 -0.38 -4.55
C THR A 247 0.77 -0.81 -4.82
N TRP A 248 0.41 -2.03 -4.47
CA TRP A 248 -0.99 -2.38 -4.33
C TRP A 248 -1.42 -2.33 -2.87
N SER A 249 -2.68 -2.08 -2.65
CA SER A 249 -3.31 -2.02 -1.34
C SER A 249 -4.61 -2.82 -1.33
N GLY A 250 -4.91 -3.48 -0.21
CA GLY A 250 -6.13 -4.24 -0.04
C GLY A 250 -6.56 -4.35 1.41
N LEU A 251 -7.85 -4.56 1.61
CA LEU A 251 -8.44 -4.74 2.93
C LEU A 251 -8.29 -6.19 3.37
N VAL A 252 -7.86 -6.39 4.62
CA VAL A 252 -7.74 -7.69 5.28
C VAL A 252 -8.38 -7.66 6.67
N ALA A 253 -8.86 -8.80 7.14
CA ALA A 253 -9.34 -9.01 8.51
C ALA A 253 -8.46 -10.05 9.22
N PRO A 254 -8.49 -10.17 10.56
CA PRO A 254 -7.85 -11.27 11.29
C PRO A 254 -8.30 -12.64 10.79
N ALA A 255 -7.38 -13.61 10.79
CA ALA A 255 -7.72 -15.00 10.46
C ALA A 255 -8.85 -15.55 11.34
N GLY A 256 -9.74 -16.36 10.74
CA GLY A 256 -10.90 -16.90 11.43
C GLY A 256 -12.12 -15.95 11.49
N THR A 257 -12.04 -14.77 10.87
CA THR A 257 -13.22 -13.91 10.70
C THR A 257 -14.28 -14.67 9.89
N PRO A 258 -15.53 -14.75 10.35
CA PRO A 258 -16.56 -15.54 9.70
C PRO A 258 -16.76 -15.16 8.24
N LYS A 259 -16.87 -16.18 7.38
CA LYS A 259 -17.03 -15.98 5.92
C LYS A 259 -18.18 -15.01 5.57
N ALA A 260 -19.29 -15.08 6.27
CA ALA A 260 -20.43 -14.19 6.02
C ALA A 260 -20.09 -12.70 6.28
N ILE A 261 -19.19 -12.41 7.23
CA ILE A 261 -18.67 -11.07 7.51
C ILE A 261 -17.71 -10.65 6.40
N ILE A 262 -16.80 -11.54 5.99
CA ILE A 262 -15.88 -11.28 4.86
C ILE A 262 -16.65 -10.99 3.58
N ASP A 263 -17.65 -11.80 3.25
CA ASP A 263 -18.48 -11.62 2.05
C ASP A 263 -19.19 -10.25 2.07
N ARG A 264 -19.68 -9.82 3.23
CA ARG A 264 -20.33 -8.52 3.39
C ARG A 264 -19.35 -7.35 3.26
N LEU A 265 -18.18 -7.44 3.90
CA LEU A 265 -17.11 -6.46 3.75
C LEU A 265 -16.63 -6.37 2.29
N ASN A 266 -16.44 -7.51 1.62
CA ASN A 266 -16.07 -7.58 0.21
C ASN A 266 -17.13 -6.90 -0.69
N ALA A 267 -18.41 -7.21 -0.48
CA ALA A 267 -19.50 -6.61 -1.26
C ALA A 267 -19.52 -5.08 -1.13
N GLU A 268 -19.39 -4.55 0.09
CA GLU A 268 -19.38 -3.10 0.33
C GLU A 268 -18.12 -2.42 -0.22
N ALA A 269 -16.95 -3.06 -0.09
CA ALA A 269 -15.72 -2.55 -0.67
C ALA A 269 -15.80 -2.50 -2.21
N ASN A 270 -16.29 -3.55 -2.86
CA ASN A 270 -16.48 -3.56 -4.32
C ASN A 270 -17.52 -2.54 -4.77
N LYS A 271 -18.62 -2.36 -4.03
CA LYS A 271 -19.61 -1.32 -4.30
C LYS A 271 -18.98 0.06 -4.21
N ALA A 272 -18.15 0.32 -3.19
CA ALA A 272 -17.43 1.58 -3.04
C ALA A 272 -16.45 1.82 -4.20
N LEU A 273 -15.69 0.80 -4.62
CA LEU A 273 -14.78 0.89 -5.77
C LEU A 273 -15.52 1.05 -7.11
N GLY A 274 -16.75 0.55 -7.21
CA GLY A 274 -17.63 0.71 -8.36
C GLY A 274 -18.21 2.13 -8.50
N ASN A 275 -18.21 2.91 -7.43
CA ASN A 275 -18.77 4.26 -7.42
C ASN A 275 -18.00 5.19 -8.38
N PRO A 276 -18.71 5.93 -9.29
CA PRO A 276 -18.06 6.83 -10.23
C PRO A 276 -17.18 7.90 -9.58
N GLU A 277 -17.59 8.46 -8.44
CA GLU A 277 -16.83 9.45 -7.69
C GLU A 277 -15.50 8.85 -7.15
N MET A 278 -15.55 7.62 -6.59
CA MET A 278 -14.37 6.92 -6.12
C MET A 278 -13.42 6.58 -7.27
N LYS A 279 -13.95 6.14 -8.42
CA LYS A 279 -13.15 5.89 -9.63
C LYS A 279 -12.47 7.14 -10.13
N ALA A 280 -13.21 8.27 -10.21
CA ALA A 280 -12.65 9.56 -10.61
C ALA A 280 -11.53 10.00 -9.68
N LYS A 281 -11.75 9.91 -8.36
CA LYS A 281 -10.74 10.24 -7.36
C LYS A 281 -9.48 9.39 -7.47
N LEU A 282 -9.61 8.07 -7.67
CA LEU A 282 -8.46 7.20 -7.89
C LEU A 282 -7.72 7.54 -9.18
N ALA A 283 -8.46 7.85 -10.26
CA ALA A 283 -7.86 8.25 -11.54
C ALA A 283 -7.09 9.58 -11.42
N GLU A 284 -7.65 10.56 -10.70
CA GLU A 284 -6.96 11.83 -10.39
C GLU A 284 -5.63 11.60 -9.66
N ASP A 285 -5.58 10.59 -8.82
CA ASP A 285 -4.36 10.17 -8.11
C ASP A 285 -3.43 9.27 -8.97
N GLY A 286 -3.78 8.95 -10.22
CA GLY A 286 -3.05 7.98 -11.05
C GLY A 286 -3.13 6.55 -10.54
N SER A 287 -4.09 6.25 -9.69
CA SER A 287 -4.34 4.92 -9.13
C SER A 287 -5.35 4.16 -9.96
N THR A 288 -5.18 2.84 -10.05
CA THR A 288 -6.13 1.95 -10.73
C THR A 288 -6.98 1.24 -9.68
N PRO A 289 -8.31 1.41 -9.66
CA PRO A 289 -9.19 0.58 -8.83
C PRO A 289 -9.16 -0.86 -9.33
N LEU A 290 -9.14 -1.84 -8.41
CA LEU A 290 -9.02 -3.26 -8.76
C LEU A 290 -10.30 -4.02 -8.40
N GLY A 291 -10.64 -4.15 -7.14
CA GLY A 291 -11.79 -4.94 -6.70
C GLY A 291 -11.56 -6.45 -6.80
N GLY A 292 -12.65 -7.20 -6.94
CA GLY A 292 -12.62 -8.64 -7.09
C GLY A 292 -13.05 -9.41 -5.83
N SER A 293 -13.00 -10.73 -5.90
CA SER A 293 -13.40 -11.59 -4.77
C SER A 293 -12.30 -11.68 -3.70
N ALA A 294 -12.69 -12.01 -2.48
CA ALA A 294 -11.76 -12.31 -1.39
C ALA A 294 -10.81 -13.47 -1.76
N LYS A 295 -11.31 -14.47 -2.51
CA LYS A 295 -10.51 -15.59 -3.01
C LYS A 295 -9.44 -15.13 -3.99
N ASP A 296 -9.80 -14.28 -4.96
CA ASP A 296 -8.84 -13.77 -5.95
C ASP A 296 -7.75 -12.97 -5.25
N PHE A 297 -8.11 -12.17 -4.24
CA PHE A 297 -7.14 -11.42 -3.47
C PHE A 297 -6.22 -12.32 -2.62
N ALA A 298 -6.74 -13.43 -2.07
CA ALA A 298 -5.91 -14.43 -1.39
C ALA A 298 -4.86 -15.05 -2.32
N GLU A 299 -5.24 -15.44 -3.51
CA GLU A 299 -4.30 -15.99 -4.50
C GLU A 299 -3.31 -14.93 -5.01
N PHE A 300 -3.77 -13.69 -5.16
CA PHE A 300 -2.91 -12.57 -5.51
C PHE A 300 -1.81 -12.33 -4.44
N ILE A 301 -2.16 -12.34 -3.14
CA ILE A 301 -1.18 -12.20 -2.05
C ILE A 301 -0.11 -13.31 -2.15
N LYS A 302 -0.50 -14.56 -2.37
CA LYS A 302 0.46 -15.68 -2.51
C LYS A 302 1.41 -15.48 -3.70
N THR A 303 0.86 -15.09 -4.84
CA THR A 303 1.64 -14.82 -6.06
C THR A 303 2.63 -13.68 -5.84
N GLU A 304 2.18 -12.59 -5.24
CA GLU A 304 3.02 -11.42 -4.94
C GLU A 304 4.11 -11.74 -3.89
N ASN A 305 3.83 -12.61 -2.92
CA ASN A 305 4.86 -13.09 -1.97
C ASN A 305 6.02 -13.81 -2.70
N VAL A 306 5.69 -14.67 -3.67
CA VAL A 306 6.71 -15.38 -4.47
C VAL A 306 7.50 -14.38 -5.33
N LYS A 307 6.81 -13.51 -6.04
CA LYS A 307 7.39 -12.49 -6.94
C LYS A 307 8.36 -11.57 -6.19
N TRP A 308 7.90 -10.92 -5.14
CA TRP A 308 8.71 -9.97 -4.37
C TRP A 308 9.78 -10.66 -3.54
N GLY A 309 9.49 -11.85 -3.00
CA GLY A 309 10.50 -12.67 -2.33
C GLY A 309 11.67 -13.01 -3.24
N THR A 310 11.40 -13.36 -4.49
CA THR A 310 12.44 -13.60 -5.51
C THR A 310 13.20 -12.32 -5.83
N ALA A 311 12.50 -11.22 -6.09
CA ALA A 311 13.14 -9.93 -6.41
C ALA A 311 14.08 -9.44 -5.29
N VAL A 312 13.66 -9.55 -4.01
CA VAL A 312 14.47 -9.17 -2.85
C VAL A 312 15.74 -10.03 -2.74
N ARG A 313 15.61 -11.36 -2.90
CA ARG A 313 16.75 -12.29 -2.82
C ARG A 313 17.75 -12.08 -3.96
N GLU A 314 17.27 -12.04 -5.21
CA GLU A 314 18.12 -11.86 -6.40
C GLU A 314 18.82 -10.50 -6.40
N ALA A 315 18.11 -9.48 -5.94
CA ALA A 315 18.70 -8.16 -5.76
C ALA A 315 19.61 -8.07 -4.52
N GLY A 316 19.66 -9.07 -3.63
CA GLY A 316 20.45 -9.03 -2.39
C GLY A 316 20.12 -7.84 -1.50
N ILE A 317 18.86 -7.35 -1.54
CA ILE A 317 18.40 -6.25 -0.71
C ILE A 317 18.29 -6.73 0.73
N LYS A 318 18.85 -5.97 1.67
CA LYS A 318 18.84 -6.26 3.09
C LYS A 318 18.35 -5.03 3.86
N LEU A 319 17.92 -5.25 5.07
CA LEU A 319 17.71 -4.15 6.02
C LEU A 319 19.07 -3.61 6.45
N ASP A 320 19.19 -2.29 6.50
CA ASP A 320 20.36 -1.59 7.03
C ASP A 320 20.45 -1.73 8.56
#